data_ccf4efe72b0e2c368cd4c5a0dd1d4359
#
_entry.id   ccf4efe72b0e2c368cd4c5a0dd1d4359
#
_cell.length_a   1.000
_cell.length_b   1.000
_cell.length_c   1.000
_cell.angle_alpha   90.00
_cell.angle_beta   90.00
_cell.angle_gamma   90.00
#
_symmetry.space_group_name_H-M   'P 1'
#
loop_
_entity.id
_entity.type
_entity.pdbx_description
1 polymer ?
#
loop_
_entity_poly.entity_id
_entity_poly.type
_entity_poly.pdbx_seq_one_letter_code
_entity_poly.pdbx_strand_id
1 'polypeptide(L)'
;MNTLVIVLIAAVALVAAYALYGRWLAKKWGIDPKAQTPAVKYNDGKDYVPTNGWTVFSHQFSSIAGAGPVTGAIQAAAFGWLPVLLWVLIGGVFFGAVTDFGALYASVKNEGKSMGMLIEKYIGKLGRKLFLLFCWLFCLIVIAAFADMVAGTFNAYTVADGVTQLADTAKTNGAAGMVSIMFMVFAVIFGLVQKKLNLSGWKEAVVGILCIAASFAVGMNCPLVFDKTAWSYITFVYIFFAAVLPMWLLKQPRDYMTTFMFIGMIAGAVIGLFVAHPTMNLPVFTGFNNEKLGTMFPILFVTVACGAVSGFHSLVSSGTSSKTVENEKDMLKVGYGAMILESLLAVLALCVAGAAAAADGTPAAGTPFQIFSRGVAGFFQMFGVPTYAATVFMTMCVSALALTSLDAVARIARMSFQELFSVDDMAHAEPWRKLLCNTYFSTVLTLVLGYVLTQIGYSNIWPLFGSANQLLSALVLITLCVFLKVTGRSNKMLFPPLIIMLCVTFTALVQRLMAMVRAIQNAAAVTIPAGETTWGAVFVANGLQLIIAVLLIVLGATIVVNSMRSYVASKHNSEAKA
;
A
#
# COMPACT_ATOMS: atom_id res chain seq x y z
N MET A 1 -11.28 15.83 -23.19
CA MET A 1 -10.75 14.58 -23.79
C MET A 1 -11.55 13.40 -23.24
N ASN A 2 -11.80 12.34 -24.01
CA ASN A 2 -12.54 11.18 -23.52
C ASN A 2 -11.64 10.37 -22.56
N THR A 3 -12.14 10.00 -21.37
CA THR A 3 -11.39 9.23 -20.36
C THR A 3 -11.03 7.84 -20.86
N LEU A 4 -11.87 7.23 -21.72
CA LEU A 4 -11.58 5.95 -22.34
C LEU A 4 -10.28 5.98 -23.17
N VAL A 5 -10.04 7.07 -23.93
CA VAL A 5 -8.81 7.23 -24.72
C VAL A 5 -7.59 7.28 -23.80
N ILE A 6 -7.69 7.97 -22.66
CA ILE A 6 -6.60 8.02 -21.66
C ILE A 6 -6.28 6.62 -21.14
N VAL A 7 -7.32 5.86 -20.74
CA VAL A 7 -7.14 4.50 -20.22
C VAL A 7 -6.55 3.57 -21.25
N LEU A 8 -7.01 3.64 -22.51
CA LEU A 8 -6.49 2.80 -23.60
C LEU A 8 -5.02 3.11 -23.90
N ILE A 9 -4.64 4.38 -24.00
CA ILE A 9 -3.25 4.80 -24.20
C ILE A 9 -2.38 4.29 -23.03
N ALA A 10 -2.85 4.49 -21.80
CA ALA A 10 -2.15 4.02 -20.61
C ALA A 10 -2.01 2.49 -20.59
N ALA A 11 -3.07 1.75 -20.88
CA ALA A 11 -3.04 0.30 -20.91
C ALA A 11 -2.06 -0.23 -21.98
N VAL A 12 -2.09 0.35 -23.19
CA VAL A 12 -1.14 0.00 -24.25
C VAL A 12 0.30 0.30 -23.84
N ALA A 13 0.56 1.47 -23.24
CA ALA A 13 1.89 1.85 -22.77
C ALA A 13 2.38 0.90 -21.67
N LEU A 14 1.54 0.54 -20.70
CA LEU A 14 1.86 -0.36 -19.60
C LEU A 14 2.10 -1.80 -20.09
N VAL A 15 1.28 -2.31 -21.00
CA VAL A 15 1.48 -3.64 -21.62
C VAL A 15 2.76 -3.67 -22.47
N ALA A 16 3.01 -2.63 -23.25
CA ALA A 16 4.25 -2.49 -24.01
C ALA A 16 5.49 -2.44 -23.08
N ALA A 17 5.40 -1.70 -21.98
CA ALA A 17 6.46 -1.65 -20.96
C ALA A 17 6.74 -3.03 -20.36
N TYR A 18 5.70 -3.79 -20.01
CA TYR A 18 5.85 -5.18 -19.54
C TYR A 18 6.51 -6.08 -20.59
N ALA A 19 6.03 -6.01 -21.83
CA ALA A 19 6.48 -6.89 -22.91
C ALA A 19 7.91 -6.57 -23.39
N LEU A 20 8.29 -5.30 -23.41
CA LEU A 20 9.59 -4.83 -23.90
C LEU A 20 10.59 -4.65 -22.76
N TYR A 21 10.34 -3.69 -21.87
CA TYR A 21 11.29 -3.32 -20.82
C TYR A 21 11.37 -4.37 -19.70
N GLY A 22 10.23 -4.88 -19.24
CA GLY A 22 10.19 -5.92 -18.20
C GLY A 22 10.89 -7.20 -18.64
N ARG A 23 10.63 -7.69 -19.85
CA ARG A 23 11.31 -8.88 -20.39
C ARG A 23 12.79 -8.64 -20.65
N TRP A 24 13.15 -7.44 -21.12
CA TRP A 24 14.55 -7.06 -21.28
C TRP A 24 15.28 -7.08 -19.92
N LEU A 25 14.66 -6.54 -18.87
CA LEU A 25 15.20 -6.52 -17.52
C LEU A 25 15.40 -7.94 -16.97
N ALA A 26 14.39 -8.80 -17.11
CA ALA A 26 14.44 -10.21 -16.71
C ALA A 26 15.59 -10.97 -17.40
N LYS A 27 15.76 -10.77 -18.69
CA LYS A 27 16.88 -11.33 -19.46
C LYS A 27 18.23 -10.77 -19.00
N LYS A 28 18.29 -9.47 -18.73
CA LYS A 28 19.52 -8.78 -18.30
C LYS A 28 20.00 -9.26 -16.93
N TRP A 29 19.08 -9.58 -16.02
CA TRP A 29 19.40 -10.09 -14.68
C TRP A 29 19.58 -11.61 -14.63
N GLY A 30 19.28 -12.33 -15.71
CA GLY A 30 19.53 -13.78 -15.84
C GLY A 30 18.56 -14.62 -15.02
N ILE A 31 17.25 -14.48 -15.31
CA ILE A 31 16.23 -15.40 -14.82
C ILE A 31 16.46 -16.77 -15.44
N ASP A 32 16.53 -17.81 -14.61
CA ASP A 32 16.70 -19.21 -15.04
C ASP A 32 15.48 -20.04 -14.66
N PRO A 33 14.63 -20.43 -15.63
CA PRO A 33 13.47 -21.28 -15.38
C PRO A 33 13.80 -22.68 -14.86
N LYS A 34 15.07 -23.11 -14.96
CA LYS A 34 15.53 -24.42 -14.47
C LYS A 34 16.04 -24.38 -13.03
N ALA A 35 16.32 -23.17 -12.51
CA ALA A 35 16.77 -23.02 -11.14
C ALA A 35 15.67 -23.34 -10.14
N GLN A 36 16.03 -24.07 -9.08
CA GLN A 36 15.12 -24.31 -7.97
C GLN A 36 14.93 -23.04 -7.15
N THR A 37 13.67 -22.63 -6.98
CA THR A 37 13.35 -21.50 -6.11
C THR A 37 13.41 -21.88 -4.63
N PRO A 38 13.53 -20.93 -3.72
CA PRO A 38 13.45 -21.18 -2.28
C PRO A 38 12.17 -21.90 -1.85
N ALA A 39 11.03 -21.59 -2.49
CA ALA A 39 9.76 -22.26 -2.26
C ALA A 39 9.85 -23.77 -2.42
N VAL A 40 10.56 -24.23 -3.46
CA VAL A 40 10.75 -25.66 -3.75
C VAL A 40 11.84 -26.26 -2.87
N LYS A 41 12.99 -25.56 -2.73
CA LYS A 41 14.16 -26.07 -2.02
C LYS A 41 13.96 -26.21 -0.51
N TYR A 42 13.24 -25.26 0.10
CA TYR A 42 13.03 -25.20 1.56
C TYR A 42 11.58 -25.44 1.97
N ASN A 43 10.79 -26.14 1.15
CA ASN A 43 9.38 -26.39 1.41
C ASN A 43 9.17 -26.97 2.81
N ASP A 44 8.56 -26.17 3.69
CA ASP A 44 8.21 -26.54 5.07
C ASP A 44 6.69 -26.63 5.30
N GLY A 45 5.91 -26.37 4.25
CA GLY A 45 4.45 -26.34 4.31
C GLY A 45 3.85 -25.21 5.15
N LYS A 46 4.66 -24.22 5.57
CA LYS A 46 4.24 -23.08 6.41
C LYS A 46 4.63 -21.73 5.79
N ASP A 47 5.91 -21.46 5.70
CA ASP A 47 6.47 -20.22 5.15
C ASP A 47 6.92 -20.41 3.70
N TYR A 48 7.55 -21.53 3.39
CA TYR A 48 8.00 -21.92 2.06
C TYR A 48 7.04 -22.94 1.47
N VAL A 49 6.16 -22.47 0.58
CA VAL A 49 5.13 -23.30 -0.04
C VAL A 49 5.12 -23.07 -1.54
N PRO A 50 5.58 -24.05 -2.36
CA PRO A 50 5.51 -23.92 -3.82
C PRO A 50 4.07 -23.68 -4.28
N THR A 51 3.86 -22.57 -4.97
CA THR A 51 2.52 -22.13 -5.35
C THR A 51 2.53 -21.69 -6.82
N ASN A 52 1.44 -21.97 -7.53
CA ASN A 52 1.26 -21.60 -8.92
C ASN A 52 1.45 -20.09 -9.11
N GLY A 53 2.16 -19.70 -10.17
CA GLY A 53 2.51 -18.32 -10.43
C GLY A 53 1.33 -17.34 -10.58
N TRP A 54 0.12 -17.80 -10.94
CA TRP A 54 -1.08 -16.95 -10.95
C TRP A 54 -1.61 -16.69 -9.54
N THR A 55 -1.57 -17.69 -8.68
CA THR A 55 -1.97 -17.54 -7.27
C THR A 55 -1.00 -16.60 -6.54
N VAL A 56 0.31 -16.74 -6.80
CA VAL A 56 1.31 -15.81 -6.22
C VAL A 56 1.13 -14.40 -6.77
N PHE A 57 0.83 -14.24 -8.07
CA PHE A 57 0.49 -12.94 -8.66
C PHE A 57 -0.73 -12.30 -8.00
N SER A 58 -1.82 -13.07 -7.81
CA SER A 58 -3.03 -12.58 -7.16
C SER A 58 -2.75 -12.15 -5.72
N HIS A 59 -1.97 -12.94 -4.97
CA HIS A 59 -1.55 -12.59 -3.61
C HIS A 59 -0.67 -11.34 -3.58
N GLN A 60 0.32 -11.24 -4.48
CA GLN A 60 1.16 -10.04 -4.61
C GLN A 60 0.31 -8.82 -4.92
N PHE A 61 -0.54 -8.90 -5.97
CA PHE A 61 -1.40 -7.80 -6.40
C PHE A 61 -2.36 -7.35 -5.28
N SER A 62 -3.09 -8.27 -4.65
CA SER A 62 -4.03 -7.91 -3.57
C SER A 62 -3.35 -7.33 -2.33
N SER A 63 -2.08 -7.69 -2.09
CA SER A 63 -1.30 -7.15 -0.97
C SER A 63 -0.72 -5.77 -1.24
N ILE A 64 -0.35 -5.45 -2.49
CA ILE A 64 0.23 -4.16 -2.88
C ILE A 64 -0.85 -3.15 -3.29
N ALA A 65 -1.89 -3.59 -4.00
CA ALA A 65 -3.00 -2.74 -4.44
C ALA A 65 -3.84 -2.28 -3.24
N GLY A 66 -3.28 -1.36 -2.47
CA GLY A 66 -3.91 -0.77 -1.30
C GLY A 66 -4.73 0.48 -1.62
N ALA A 67 -4.95 1.29 -0.61
CA ALA A 67 -5.62 2.58 -0.73
C ALA A 67 -4.83 3.60 -1.58
N GLY A 68 -3.50 3.42 -1.66
CA GLY A 68 -2.57 4.38 -2.24
C GLY A 68 -2.82 4.76 -3.70
N PRO A 69 -2.97 3.80 -4.64
CA PRO A 69 -3.18 4.13 -6.05
C PRO A 69 -4.45 4.94 -6.30
N VAL A 70 -5.53 4.66 -5.57
CA VAL A 70 -6.79 5.42 -5.67
C VAL A 70 -6.65 6.78 -5.04
N THR A 71 -6.25 6.82 -3.77
CA THR A 71 -6.16 8.07 -2.99
C THR A 71 -5.12 9.02 -3.56
N GLY A 72 -3.93 8.51 -3.89
CA GLY A 72 -2.84 9.33 -4.40
C GLY A 72 -3.15 9.97 -5.74
N ALA A 73 -3.69 9.21 -6.70
CA ALA A 73 -4.04 9.72 -8.02
C ALA A 73 -5.13 10.80 -7.96
N ILE A 74 -6.17 10.59 -7.13
CA ILE A 74 -7.27 11.55 -6.97
C ILE A 74 -6.81 12.83 -6.27
N GLN A 75 -6.01 12.73 -5.21
CA GLN A 75 -5.48 13.91 -4.51
C GLN A 75 -4.52 14.72 -5.39
N ALA A 76 -3.61 14.04 -6.08
CA ALA A 76 -2.62 14.68 -6.95
C ALA A 76 -3.25 15.33 -8.19
N ALA A 77 -4.47 14.95 -8.57
CA ALA A 77 -5.22 15.56 -9.67
C ALA A 77 -5.48 17.07 -9.45
N ALA A 78 -5.26 17.59 -8.24
CA ALA A 78 -5.22 19.02 -7.95
C ALA A 78 -4.15 19.79 -8.75
N PHE A 79 -3.10 19.11 -9.26
CA PHE A 79 -2.11 19.67 -10.19
C PHE A 79 -2.49 19.51 -11.67
N GLY A 80 -3.66 18.95 -11.96
CA GLY A 80 -4.12 18.56 -13.27
C GLY A 80 -3.92 17.08 -13.57
N TRP A 81 -4.73 16.52 -14.48
CA TRP A 81 -4.69 15.08 -14.76
C TRP A 81 -3.43 14.64 -15.53
N LEU A 82 -2.86 15.50 -16.39
CA LEU A 82 -1.71 15.12 -17.24
C LEU A 82 -0.43 14.87 -16.44
N PRO A 83 0.01 15.73 -15.51
CA PRO A 83 1.18 15.47 -14.67
C PRO A 83 1.03 14.18 -13.85
N VAL A 84 -0.16 13.91 -13.32
CA VAL A 84 -0.45 12.68 -12.57
C VAL A 84 -0.32 11.46 -13.47
N LEU A 85 -0.94 11.48 -14.65
CA LEU A 85 -0.86 10.39 -15.63
C LEU A 85 0.60 10.09 -16.01
N LEU A 86 1.37 11.14 -16.33
CA LEU A 86 2.78 10.97 -16.69
C LEU A 86 3.59 10.35 -15.55
N TRP A 87 3.38 10.82 -14.32
CA TRP A 87 4.09 10.25 -13.16
C TRP A 87 3.68 8.81 -12.87
N VAL A 88 2.39 8.46 -12.98
CA VAL A 88 1.93 7.07 -12.81
C VAL A 88 2.58 6.16 -13.86
N LEU A 89 2.62 6.56 -15.13
CA LEU A 89 3.19 5.75 -16.19
C LEU A 89 4.72 5.63 -16.09
N ILE A 90 5.43 6.74 -15.96
CA ILE A 90 6.90 6.75 -15.90
C ILE A 90 7.37 6.12 -14.58
N GLY A 91 6.78 6.53 -13.46
CA GLY A 91 7.10 6.03 -12.13
C GLY A 91 6.77 4.55 -11.99
N GLY A 92 5.58 4.12 -12.43
CA GLY A 92 5.17 2.73 -12.38
C GLY A 92 6.08 1.79 -13.17
N VAL A 93 6.45 2.20 -14.39
CA VAL A 93 7.28 1.37 -15.30
C VAL A 93 8.74 1.33 -14.89
N PHE A 94 9.37 2.48 -14.69
CA PHE A 94 10.83 2.58 -14.54
C PHE A 94 11.31 2.61 -13.09
N PHE A 95 10.42 2.83 -12.14
CA PHE A 95 10.76 2.93 -10.71
C PHE A 95 10.07 1.81 -9.93
N GLY A 96 8.74 1.82 -9.83
CA GLY A 96 7.97 0.91 -9.00
C GLY A 96 8.13 -0.55 -9.44
N ALA A 97 7.81 -0.86 -10.69
CA ALA A 97 7.90 -2.23 -11.20
C ALA A 97 9.33 -2.79 -11.19
N VAL A 98 10.33 -1.92 -11.40
CA VAL A 98 11.75 -2.31 -11.31
C VAL A 98 12.13 -2.62 -9.86
N THR A 99 11.65 -1.83 -8.91
CA THR A 99 11.93 -2.04 -7.47
C THR A 99 11.27 -3.32 -6.97
N ASP A 100 10.01 -3.56 -7.32
CA ASP A 100 9.24 -4.72 -6.89
C ASP A 100 9.79 -6.02 -7.46
N PHE A 101 10.07 -6.03 -8.77
CA PHE A 101 10.72 -7.15 -9.43
C PHE A 101 12.15 -7.38 -8.90
N GLY A 102 12.90 -6.30 -8.67
CA GLY A 102 14.25 -6.38 -8.11
C GLY A 102 14.28 -6.95 -6.70
N ALA A 103 13.35 -6.54 -5.84
CA ALA A 103 13.24 -7.05 -4.48
C ALA A 103 12.88 -8.55 -4.46
N LEU A 104 11.90 -8.95 -5.30
CA LEU A 104 11.54 -10.37 -5.48
C LEU A 104 12.74 -11.17 -5.98
N TYR A 105 13.40 -10.69 -7.03
CA TYR A 105 14.56 -11.33 -7.64
C TYR A 105 15.71 -11.49 -6.64
N ALA A 106 16.09 -10.42 -5.94
CA ALA A 106 17.15 -10.45 -4.95
C ALA A 106 16.84 -11.43 -3.81
N SER A 107 15.58 -11.47 -3.35
CA SER A 107 15.14 -12.38 -2.30
C SER A 107 15.19 -13.84 -2.76
N VAL A 108 14.65 -14.16 -3.94
CA VAL A 108 14.69 -15.54 -4.50
C VAL A 108 16.13 -16.01 -4.69
N LYS A 109 17.02 -15.16 -5.21
CA LYS A 109 18.45 -15.48 -5.36
C LYS A 109 19.22 -15.54 -4.02
N ASN A 110 18.61 -15.17 -2.92
CA ASN A 110 19.17 -15.23 -1.56
C ASN A 110 18.26 -16.04 -0.62
N GLU A 111 17.81 -17.21 -1.06
CA GLU A 111 17.10 -18.20 -0.22
C GLU A 111 15.76 -17.69 0.37
N GLY A 112 15.09 -16.75 -0.29
CA GLY A 112 13.86 -16.16 0.19
C GLY A 112 14.03 -15.20 1.38
N LYS A 113 15.24 -14.66 1.57
CA LYS A 113 15.54 -13.73 2.68
C LYS A 113 14.77 -12.43 2.52
N SER A 114 14.26 -11.90 3.65
CA SER A 114 13.60 -10.60 3.70
C SER A 114 14.55 -9.47 3.33
N MET A 115 14.00 -8.30 2.96
CA MET A 115 14.82 -7.13 2.62
C MET A 115 15.77 -6.73 3.76
N GLY A 116 15.34 -6.83 5.01
CA GLY A 116 16.19 -6.57 6.18
C GLY A 116 17.41 -7.51 6.24
N MET A 117 17.21 -8.80 5.95
CA MET A 117 18.31 -9.78 5.91
C MET A 117 19.24 -9.57 4.70
N LEU A 118 18.69 -9.10 3.58
CA LEU A 118 19.50 -8.72 2.42
C LEU A 118 20.38 -7.51 2.72
N ILE A 119 19.83 -6.51 3.43
CA ILE A 119 20.58 -5.35 3.88
C ILE A 119 21.71 -5.77 4.84
N GLU A 120 21.45 -6.70 5.75
CA GLU A 120 22.52 -7.24 6.60
C GLU A 120 23.64 -7.88 5.80
N LYS A 121 23.28 -8.73 4.82
CA LYS A 121 24.25 -9.45 3.99
C LYS A 121 25.13 -8.52 3.14
N TYR A 122 24.55 -7.44 2.58
CA TYR A 122 25.23 -6.59 1.60
C TYR A 122 25.73 -5.26 2.16
N ILE A 123 25.13 -4.77 3.26
CA ILE A 123 25.44 -3.46 3.86
C ILE A 123 25.99 -3.62 5.28
N GLY A 124 25.53 -4.64 6.02
CA GLY A 124 26.00 -4.97 7.36
C GLY A 124 24.95 -4.83 8.45
N LYS A 125 25.32 -5.32 9.66
CA LYS A 125 24.42 -5.41 10.83
C LYS A 125 23.82 -4.07 11.26
N LEU A 126 24.59 -2.98 11.19
CA LEU A 126 24.07 -1.63 11.52
C LEU A 126 22.99 -1.22 10.52
N GLY A 127 23.24 -1.44 9.22
CA GLY A 127 22.27 -1.16 8.16
C GLY A 127 20.94 -1.90 8.39
N ARG A 128 20.99 -3.18 8.77
CA ARG A 128 19.78 -3.95 9.12
C ARG A 128 19.00 -3.32 10.28
N LYS A 129 19.65 -3.00 11.39
CA LYS A 129 18.97 -2.43 12.56
C LYS A 129 18.30 -1.09 12.24
N LEU A 130 19.00 -0.21 11.53
CA LEU A 130 18.46 1.09 11.11
C LEU A 130 17.28 0.91 10.14
N PHE A 131 17.39 -0.03 9.20
CA PHE A 131 16.32 -0.35 8.26
C PHE A 131 15.08 -0.93 8.94
N LEU A 132 15.25 -1.85 9.89
CA LEU A 132 14.11 -2.42 10.64
C LEU A 132 13.39 -1.36 11.47
N LEU A 133 14.15 -0.45 12.11
CA LEU A 133 13.56 0.69 12.82
C LEU A 133 12.81 1.62 11.86
N PHE A 134 13.40 1.92 10.70
CA PHE A 134 12.74 2.70 9.66
C PHE A 134 11.44 2.03 9.20
N CYS A 135 11.47 0.73 8.89
CA CYS A 135 10.30 -0.05 8.50
C CYS A 135 9.21 -0.03 9.58
N TRP A 136 9.57 -0.17 10.83
CA TRP A 136 8.59 -0.12 11.91
C TRP A 136 7.92 1.24 12.04
N LEU A 137 8.69 2.33 12.04
CA LEU A 137 8.15 3.70 12.05
C LEU A 137 7.26 3.98 10.84
N PHE A 138 7.70 3.55 9.66
CA PHE A 138 6.91 3.64 8.44
C PHE A 138 5.58 2.89 8.57
N CYS A 139 5.60 1.66 9.09
CA CYS A 139 4.40 0.86 9.29
C CYS A 139 3.42 1.52 10.28
N LEU A 140 3.90 2.21 11.32
CA LEU A 140 3.03 2.98 12.22
C LEU A 140 2.26 4.08 11.48
N ILE A 141 2.93 4.80 10.58
CA ILE A 141 2.32 5.84 9.74
C ILE A 141 1.25 5.23 8.82
N VAL A 142 1.53 4.07 8.21
CA VAL A 142 0.59 3.38 7.33
C VAL A 142 -0.64 2.90 8.11
N ILE A 143 -0.43 2.28 9.28
CA ILE A 143 -1.54 1.84 10.16
C ILE A 143 -2.43 3.04 10.51
N ALA A 144 -1.83 4.16 10.90
CA ALA A 144 -2.56 5.36 11.25
C ALA A 144 -3.38 5.91 10.07
N ALA A 145 -2.76 6.10 8.91
CA ALA A 145 -3.43 6.68 7.75
C ALA A 145 -4.57 5.80 7.24
N PHE A 146 -4.33 4.49 7.10
CA PHE A 146 -5.31 3.58 6.50
C PHE A 146 -6.43 3.21 7.47
N ALA A 147 -6.13 3.05 8.77
CA ALA A 147 -7.18 2.80 9.77
C ALA A 147 -8.13 3.99 9.91
N ASP A 148 -7.59 5.24 9.90
CA ASP A 148 -8.39 6.45 9.91
C ASP A 148 -9.28 6.57 8.66
N MET A 149 -8.74 6.23 7.50
CA MET A 149 -9.47 6.25 6.23
C MET A 149 -10.60 5.21 6.20
N VAL A 150 -10.36 4.00 6.69
CA VAL A 150 -11.38 2.94 6.81
C VAL A 150 -12.49 3.36 7.77
N ALA A 151 -12.13 3.83 8.97
CA ALA A 151 -13.09 4.29 9.95
C ALA A 151 -13.93 5.48 9.43
N GLY A 152 -13.30 6.41 8.69
CA GLY A 152 -13.99 7.51 8.04
C GLY A 152 -14.93 7.08 6.92
N THR A 153 -14.61 6.00 6.19
CA THR A 153 -15.46 5.48 5.11
C THR A 153 -16.74 4.83 5.65
N PHE A 154 -16.67 4.18 6.80
CA PHE A 154 -17.84 3.54 7.42
C PHE A 154 -18.62 4.46 8.36
N ASN A 155 -18.11 5.67 8.64
CA ASN A 155 -18.74 6.64 9.52
C ASN A 155 -20.15 7.00 9.02
N ALA A 156 -21.12 6.88 9.92
CA ALA A 156 -22.53 7.17 9.64
C ALA A 156 -22.93 8.62 9.93
N TYR A 157 -22.05 9.43 10.53
CA TYR A 157 -22.37 10.79 10.98
C TYR A 157 -21.56 11.83 10.22
N THR A 158 -22.13 13.00 10.06
CA THR A 158 -21.47 14.20 9.51
C THR A 158 -21.68 15.39 10.44
N VAL A 159 -20.81 16.37 10.34
CA VAL A 159 -20.97 17.63 11.07
C VAL A 159 -21.44 18.69 10.07
N ALA A 160 -22.65 19.22 10.27
CA ALA A 160 -23.17 20.35 9.51
C ALA A 160 -23.62 21.44 10.50
N ASP A 161 -23.20 22.66 10.24
CA ASP A 161 -23.48 23.84 11.09
C ASP A 161 -23.07 23.64 12.57
N GLY A 162 -21.98 22.89 12.81
CA GLY A 162 -21.48 22.59 14.16
C GLY A 162 -22.27 21.50 14.91
N VAL A 163 -23.29 20.91 14.30
CA VAL A 163 -24.10 19.83 14.88
C VAL A 163 -23.78 18.50 14.22
N THR A 164 -23.53 17.47 15.05
CA THR A 164 -23.37 16.10 14.58
C THR A 164 -24.74 15.53 14.22
N GLN A 165 -24.91 15.16 12.95
CA GLN A 165 -26.16 14.59 12.44
C GLN A 165 -25.89 13.35 11.59
N LEU A 166 -26.94 12.56 11.37
CA LEU A 166 -26.86 11.37 10.54
C LEU A 166 -26.60 11.77 9.09
N ALA A 167 -25.57 11.20 8.45
CA ALA A 167 -25.27 11.48 7.06
C ALA A 167 -26.31 10.82 6.13
N ASP A 168 -26.59 11.42 4.97
CA ASP A 168 -27.45 10.81 3.94
C ASP A 168 -26.94 9.44 3.49
N THR A 169 -25.62 9.23 3.59
CA THR A 169 -24.95 7.96 3.27
C THR A 169 -24.88 6.98 4.44
N ALA A 170 -25.43 7.30 5.61
CA ALA A 170 -25.30 6.50 6.83
C ALA A 170 -25.69 5.03 6.64
N LYS A 171 -26.82 4.77 5.96
CA LYS A 171 -27.28 3.42 5.66
C LYS A 171 -26.28 2.66 4.78
N THR A 172 -25.76 3.31 3.74
CA THR A 172 -24.78 2.71 2.80
C THR A 172 -23.44 2.45 3.48
N ASN A 173 -22.94 3.42 4.25
CA ASN A 173 -21.69 3.30 4.98
C ASN A 173 -21.77 2.21 6.06
N GLY A 174 -22.88 2.18 6.82
CA GLY A 174 -23.14 1.15 7.82
C GLY A 174 -23.31 -0.25 7.22
N ALA A 175 -23.93 -0.35 6.05
CA ALA A 175 -24.03 -1.61 5.31
C ALA A 175 -22.66 -2.09 4.84
N ALA A 176 -21.85 -1.22 4.26
CA ALA A 176 -20.48 -1.56 3.85
C ALA A 176 -19.60 -1.99 5.03
N GLY A 177 -19.73 -1.33 6.18
CA GLY A 177 -19.06 -1.72 7.42
C GLY A 177 -19.50 -3.11 7.91
N MET A 178 -20.80 -3.39 7.90
CA MET A 178 -21.33 -4.71 8.27
C MET A 178 -20.92 -5.80 7.26
N VAL A 179 -20.94 -5.50 5.95
CA VAL A 179 -20.38 -6.41 4.92
C VAL A 179 -18.92 -6.73 5.24
N SER A 180 -18.11 -5.73 5.62
CA SER A 180 -16.70 -5.94 5.97
C SER A 180 -16.53 -6.87 7.17
N ILE A 181 -17.35 -6.72 8.22
CA ILE A 181 -17.33 -7.62 9.39
C ILE A 181 -17.72 -9.03 8.97
N MET A 182 -18.82 -9.19 8.24
CA MET A 182 -19.28 -10.50 7.77
C MET A 182 -18.28 -11.16 6.82
N PHE A 183 -17.64 -10.37 5.97
CA PHE A 183 -16.58 -10.85 5.07
C PHE A 183 -15.41 -11.47 5.85
N MET A 184 -15.03 -10.89 6.97
CA MET A 184 -14.00 -11.47 7.86
C MET A 184 -14.47 -12.77 8.51
N VAL A 185 -15.71 -12.80 9.01
CA VAL A 185 -16.30 -14.03 9.58
C VAL A 185 -16.37 -15.15 8.55
N PHE A 186 -16.87 -14.85 7.36
CA PHE A 186 -16.95 -15.83 6.28
C PHE A 186 -15.59 -16.21 5.71
N ALA A 187 -14.58 -15.34 5.77
CA ALA A 187 -13.20 -15.70 5.42
C ALA A 187 -12.62 -16.77 6.36
N VAL A 188 -12.87 -16.64 7.67
CA VAL A 188 -12.49 -17.68 8.65
C VAL A 188 -13.23 -19.00 8.38
N ILE A 189 -14.53 -18.94 8.16
CA ILE A 189 -15.34 -20.13 7.82
C ILE A 189 -14.81 -20.77 6.53
N PHE A 190 -14.55 -19.97 5.49
CA PHE A 190 -13.99 -20.44 4.22
C PHE A 190 -12.63 -21.13 4.42
N GLY A 191 -11.73 -20.53 5.21
CA GLY A 191 -10.42 -21.14 5.51
C GLY A 191 -10.53 -22.48 6.24
N LEU A 192 -11.47 -22.60 7.18
CA LEU A 192 -11.75 -23.88 7.86
C LEU A 192 -12.32 -24.92 6.91
N VAL A 193 -13.28 -24.55 6.06
CA VAL A 193 -13.91 -25.42 5.06
C VAL A 193 -12.88 -25.86 4.01
N GLN A 194 -12.06 -24.91 3.50
CA GLN A 194 -11.00 -25.18 2.54
C GLN A 194 -10.02 -26.25 3.09
N LYS A 195 -9.58 -26.08 4.34
CA LYS A 195 -8.66 -27.02 4.98
C LYS A 195 -9.30 -28.38 5.25
N LYS A 196 -10.58 -28.42 5.72
CA LYS A 196 -11.27 -29.66 6.06
C LYS A 196 -11.64 -30.50 4.83
N LEU A 197 -12.04 -29.83 3.74
CA LEU A 197 -12.52 -30.49 2.51
C LEU A 197 -11.45 -30.53 1.41
N ASN A 198 -10.23 -30.03 1.66
CA ASN A 198 -9.15 -29.91 0.66
C ASN A 198 -9.65 -29.31 -0.67
N LEU A 199 -10.40 -28.21 -0.57
CA LEU A 199 -10.98 -27.57 -1.74
C LEU A 199 -9.88 -27.00 -2.65
N SER A 200 -10.07 -27.19 -3.97
CA SER A 200 -9.17 -26.66 -4.98
C SER A 200 -9.90 -26.35 -6.29
N GLY A 201 -9.34 -25.43 -7.08
CA GLY A 201 -9.85 -25.08 -8.40
C GLY A 201 -11.26 -24.45 -8.37
N TRP A 202 -12.16 -24.94 -9.25
CA TRP A 202 -13.49 -24.33 -9.38
C TRP A 202 -14.38 -24.49 -8.13
N LYS A 203 -14.22 -25.57 -7.35
CA LYS A 203 -14.98 -25.80 -6.11
C LYS A 203 -14.63 -24.74 -5.06
N GLU A 204 -13.35 -24.43 -4.94
CA GLU A 204 -12.83 -23.36 -4.08
C GLU A 204 -13.43 -22.01 -4.48
N ALA A 205 -13.43 -21.69 -5.79
CA ALA A 205 -13.99 -20.44 -6.32
C ALA A 205 -15.50 -20.32 -6.02
N VAL A 206 -16.27 -21.38 -6.21
CA VAL A 206 -17.72 -21.38 -5.93
C VAL A 206 -18.00 -21.12 -4.45
N VAL A 207 -17.30 -21.80 -3.54
CA VAL A 207 -17.48 -21.58 -2.09
C VAL A 207 -17.05 -20.16 -1.70
N GLY A 208 -15.95 -19.63 -2.25
CA GLY A 208 -15.53 -18.25 -2.03
C GLY A 208 -16.60 -17.25 -2.47
N ILE A 209 -17.15 -17.41 -3.66
CA ILE A 209 -18.22 -16.53 -4.19
C ILE A 209 -19.49 -16.62 -3.33
N LEU A 210 -19.86 -17.82 -2.87
CA LEU A 210 -21.00 -17.98 -1.96
C LEU A 210 -20.78 -17.27 -0.61
N CYS A 211 -19.56 -17.33 -0.07
CA CYS A 211 -19.20 -16.59 1.15
C CYS A 211 -19.26 -15.08 0.93
N ILE A 212 -18.82 -14.57 -0.23
CA ILE A 212 -18.97 -13.15 -0.60
C ILE A 212 -20.44 -12.78 -0.66
N ALA A 213 -21.26 -13.54 -1.41
CA ALA A 213 -22.69 -13.28 -1.54
C ALA A 213 -23.42 -13.28 -0.18
N ALA A 214 -23.07 -14.23 0.71
CA ALA A 214 -23.62 -14.27 2.06
C ALA A 214 -23.22 -13.04 2.89
N SER A 215 -21.97 -12.57 2.76
CA SER A 215 -21.50 -11.34 3.43
C SER A 215 -22.31 -10.12 3.01
N PHE A 216 -22.58 -9.98 1.70
CA PHE A 216 -23.39 -8.89 1.16
C PHE A 216 -24.86 -9.03 1.58
N ALA A 217 -25.43 -10.25 1.52
CA ALA A 217 -26.80 -10.49 1.93
C ALA A 217 -27.06 -10.07 3.39
N VAL A 218 -26.17 -10.44 4.30
CA VAL A 218 -26.28 -10.03 5.72
C VAL A 218 -26.04 -8.54 5.88
N GLY A 219 -24.95 -8.00 5.33
CA GLY A 219 -24.55 -6.61 5.55
C GLY A 219 -25.53 -5.59 4.99
N MET A 220 -26.12 -5.85 3.83
CA MET A 220 -27.10 -4.96 3.21
C MET A 220 -28.43 -4.92 3.97
N ASN A 221 -28.81 -6.01 4.65
CA ASN A 221 -30.06 -6.09 5.43
C ASN A 221 -29.89 -5.64 6.89
N CYS A 222 -28.65 -5.64 7.42
CA CYS A 222 -28.36 -5.30 8.81
C CYS A 222 -27.27 -4.20 8.89
N PRO A 223 -27.49 -2.98 8.39
CA PRO A 223 -26.48 -1.93 8.43
C PRO A 223 -26.17 -1.51 9.87
N LEU A 224 -24.88 -1.36 10.20
CA LEU A 224 -24.41 -0.87 11.49
C LEU A 224 -24.15 0.64 11.43
N VAL A 225 -24.93 1.40 12.18
CA VAL A 225 -24.84 2.86 12.21
C VAL A 225 -23.99 3.28 13.40
N PHE A 226 -22.69 3.39 13.19
CA PHE A 226 -21.70 3.81 14.19
C PHE A 226 -20.97 5.07 13.77
N ASP A 227 -20.41 5.78 14.75
CA ASP A 227 -19.53 6.92 14.51
C ASP A 227 -18.10 6.47 14.13
N LYS A 228 -17.28 7.44 13.68
CA LYS A 228 -15.90 7.21 13.28
C LYS A 228 -15.06 6.57 14.40
N THR A 229 -15.31 6.95 15.65
CA THR A 229 -14.56 6.46 16.82
C THR A 229 -14.82 4.98 17.06
N ALA A 230 -16.09 4.58 17.04
CA ALA A 230 -16.46 3.16 17.17
C ALA A 230 -15.88 2.31 16.03
N TRP A 231 -15.96 2.79 14.79
CA TRP A 231 -15.34 2.11 13.65
C TRP A 231 -13.81 2.03 13.77
N SER A 232 -13.17 3.04 14.34
CA SER A 232 -11.73 3.01 14.61
C SER A 232 -11.40 1.87 15.60
N TYR A 233 -12.12 1.74 16.71
CA TYR A 233 -11.91 0.64 17.66
C TYR A 233 -12.14 -0.73 17.03
N ILE A 234 -13.22 -0.90 16.27
CA ILE A 234 -13.51 -2.15 15.55
C ILE A 234 -12.36 -2.50 14.60
N THR A 235 -11.85 -1.52 13.85
CA THR A 235 -10.74 -1.70 12.92
C THR A 235 -9.46 -2.13 13.65
N PHE A 236 -9.12 -1.50 14.79
CA PHE A 236 -7.92 -1.88 15.55
C PHE A 236 -8.02 -3.26 16.18
N VAL A 237 -9.20 -3.64 16.70
CA VAL A 237 -9.46 -5.01 17.18
C VAL A 237 -9.29 -6.02 16.05
N TYR A 238 -9.82 -5.72 14.87
CA TYR A 238 -9.65 -6.56 13.70
C TYR A 238 -8.16 -6.72 13.31
N ILE A 239 -7.42 -5.62 13.21
CA ILE A 239 -5.98 -5.63 12.84
C ILE A 239 -5.17 -6.45 13.86
N PHE A 240 -5.52 -6.39 15.15
CA PHE A 240 -4.89 -7.22 16.17
C PHE A 240 -5.01 -8.72 15.84
N PHE A 241 -6.23 -9.18 15.57
CA PHE A 241 -6.45 -10.58 15.17
C PHE A 241 -5.75 -10.94 13.85
N ALA A 242 -5.80 -10.06 12.86
CA ALA A 242 -5.12 -10.26 11.58
C ALA A 242 -3.59 -10.36 11.72
N ALA A 243 -2.99 -9.63 12.67
CA ALA A 243 -1.57 -9.69 12.94
C ALA A 243 -1.14 -10.95 13.71
N VAL A 244 -2.01 -11.49 14.58
CA VAL A 244 -1.67 -12.58 15.51
C VAL A 244 -2.07 -13.95 14.96
N LEU A 245 -3.22 -14.06 14.28
CA LEU A 245 -3.74 -15.33 13.78
C LEU A 245 -2.86 -15.91 12.67
N PRO A 246 -2.84 -17.27 12.52
CA PRO A 246 -2.16 -17.93 11.41
C PRO A 246 -2.70 -17.44 10.06
N MET A 247 -1.81 -17.30 9.07
CA MET A 247 -2.16 -16.80 7.74
C MET A 247 -3.25 -17.61 7.04
N TRP A 248 -3.21 -18.92 7.19
CA TRP A 248 -4.18 -19.85 6.55
C TRP A 248 -5.62 -19.70 7.08
N LEU A 249 -5.78 -19.17 8.31
CA LEU A 249 -7.09 -19.08 8.95
C LEU A 249 -7.89 -17.85 8.52
N LEU A 250 -7.23 -16.69 8.39
CA LEU A 250 -7.90 -15.42 8.09
C LEU A 250 -7.36 -14.76 6.82
N LYS A 251 -6.04 -14.55 6.73
CA LYS A 251 -5.47 -13.71 5.68
C LYS A 251 -5.57 -14.35 4.29
N GLN A 252 -5.12 -15.58 4.11
CA GLN A 252 -5.13 -16.26 2.81
C GLN A 252 -6.55 -16.43 2.26
N PRO A 253 -7.54 -16.96 3.04
CA PRO A 253 -8.93 -17.07 2.57
C PRO A 253 -9.54 -15.71 2.22
N ARG A 254 -9.27 -14.70 3.03
CA ARG A 254 -9.75 -13.34 2.80
C ARG A 254 -9.15 -12.72 1.53
N ASP A 255 -7.83 -12.82 1.34
CA ASP A 255 -7.16 -12.30 0.13
C ASP A 255 -7.69 -13.00 -1.13
N TYR A 256 -7.96 -14.30 -1.06
CA TYR A 256 -8.57 -15.05 -2.14
C TYR A 256 -9.97 -14.50 -2.51
N MET A 257 -10.86 -14.34 -1.52
CA MET A 257 -12.18 -13.76 -1.72
C MET A 257 -12.09 -12.30 -2.24
N THR A 258 -11.18 -11.50 -1.68
CA THR A 258 -10.97 -10.10 -2.07
C THR A 258 -10.54 -9.99 -3.53
N THR A 259 -9.79 -10.95 -4.06
CA THR A 259 -9.36 -10.96 -5.47
C THR A 259 -10.57 -10.95 -6.42
N PHE A 260 -11.63 -11.71 -6.13
CA PHE A 260 -12.87 -11.68 -6.95
C PHE A 260 -13.53 -10.31 -6.91
N MET A 261 -13.57 -9.68 -5.73
CA MET A 261 -14.13 -8.33 -5.59
C MET A 261 -13.32 -7.29 -6.39
N PHE A 262 -11.99 -7.37 -6.34
CA PHE A 262 -11.12 -6.43 -7.09
C PHE A 262 -11.21 -6.64 -8.59
N ILE A 263 -11.31 -7.89 -9.06
CA ILE A 263 -11.57 -8.18 -10.47
C ILE A 263 -12.91 -7.58 -10.89
N GLY A 264 -13.96 -7.77 -10.09
CA GLY A 264 -15.28 -7.18 -10.34
C GLY A 264 -15.25 -5.64 -10.37
N MET A 265 -14.55 -5.01 -9.44
CA MET A 265 -14.36 -3.56 -9.37
C MET A 265 -13.62 -3.01 -10.60
N ILE A 266 -12.47 -3.60 -10.95
CA ILE A 266 -11.67 -3.17 -12.10
C ILE A 266 -12.42 -3.41 -13.40
N ALA A 267 -13.02 -4.59 -13.57
CA ALA A 267 -13.81 -4.90 -14.75
C ALA A 267 -15.01 -3.95 -14.88
N GLY A 268 -15.72 -3.69 -13.79
CA GLY A 268 -16.84 -2.74 -13.77
C GLY A 268 -16.42 -1.32 -14.11
N ALA A 269 -15.28 -0.86 -13.60
CA ALA A 269 -14.74 0.45 -13.95
C ALA A 269 -14.34 0.53 -15.43
N VAL A 270 -13.63 -0.49 -15.96
CA VAL A 270 -13.20 -0.54 -17.37
C VAL A 270 -14.41 -0.61 -18.30
N ILE A 271 -15.34 -1.56 -18.07
CA ILE A 271 -16.54 -1.72 -18.90
C ILE A 271 -17.40 -0.45 -18.81
N GLY A 272 -17.53 0.13 -17.61
CA GLY A 272 -18.26 1.38 -17.41
C GLY A 272 -17.69 2.55 -18.21
N LEU A 273 -16.37 2.70 -18.25
CA LEU A 273 -15.72 3.70 -19.10
C LEU A 273 -15.93 3.44 -20.59
N PHE A 274 -15.98 2.15 -21.00
CA PHE A 274 -16.29 1.78 -22.39
C PHE A 274 -17.73 2.08 -22.79
N VAL A 275 -18.69 1.95 -21.88
CA VAL A 275 -20.12 2.18 -22.18
C VAL A 275 -20.48 3.65 -22.02
N ALA A 276 -20.01 4.29 -20.95
CA ALA A 276 -20.38 5.67 -20.63
C ALA A 276 -19.64 6.72 -21.48
N HIS A 277 -18.46 6.39 -21.99
CA HIS A 277 -17.57 7.33 -22.70
C HIS A 277 -17.44 8.70 -22.03
N PRO A 278 -17.22 8.80 -20.69
CA PRO A 278 -17.26 10.06 -20.00
C PRO A 278 -16.11 10.98 -20.43
N THR A 279 -16.34 12.28 -20.30
CA THR A 279 -15.31 13.29 -20.56
C THR A 279 -14.43 13.48 -19.34
N MET A 280 -13.14 13.77 -19.57
CA MET A 280 -12.21 14.21 -18.55
C MET A 280 -12.46 15.70 -18.29
N ASN A 281 -13.22 16.01 -17.23
CA ASN A 281 -13.58 17.38 -16.88
C ASN A 281 -12.50 18.08 -16.06
N LEU A 282 -11.60 17.35 -15.41
CA LEU A 282 -10.48 17.96 -14.68
C LEU A 282 -9.55 18.72 -15.63
N PRO A 283 -8.95 19.84 -15.20
CA PRO A 283 -8.00 20.59 -16.01
C PRO A 283 -6.77 19.75 -16.36
N VAL A 284 -6.20 20.02 -17.53
CA VAL A 284 -4.99 19.33 -18.02
C VAL A 284 -3.81 19.60 -17.08
N PHE A 285 -3.64 20.87 -16.72
CA PHE A 285 -2.60 21.35 -15.83
C PHE A 285 -3.08 22.62 -15.11
N THR A 286 -2.87 22.70 -13.79
CA THR A 286 -3.33 23.83 -12.97
C THR A 286 -2.20 24.76 -12.54
N GLY A 287 -0.95 24.40 -12.83
CA GLY A 287 0.23 25.18 -12.45
C GLY A 287 1.19 24.39 -11.56
N PHE A 288 2.37 24.97 -11.31
CA PHE A 288 3.41 24.37 -10.46
C PHE A 288 3.17 24.57 -8.96
N ASN A 289 2.23 25.43 -8.59
CA ASN A 289 1.86 25.71 -7.21
C ASN A 289 0.35 25.51 -7.03
N ASN A 290 -0.03 24.78 -6.00
CA ASN A 290 -1.41 24.60 -5.58
C ASN A 290 -1.58 25.15 -4.17
N GLU A 291 -2.62 25.95 -3.92
CA GLU A 291 -2.85 26.60 -2.63
C GLU A 291 -3.00 25.63 -1.46
N LYS A 292 -3.60 24.46 -1.72
CA LYS A 292 -3.87 23.45 -0.69
C LYS A 292 -2.72 22.46 -0.50
N LEU A 293 -2.06 22.05 -1.60
CA LEU A 293 -1.04 21.01 -1.59
C LEU A 293 0.39 21.57 -1.53
N GLY A 294 0.62 22.81 -2.01
CA GLY A 294 1.94 23.40 -2.14
C GLY A 294 2.55 23.24 -3.54
N THR A 295 3.87 23.17 -3.63
CA THR A 295 4.60 23.05 -4.90
C THR A 295 4.48 21.67 -5.52
N MET A 296 4.30 21.60 -6.86
CA MET A 296 4.18 20.34 -7.58
C MET A 296 5.39 19.42 -7.34
N PHE A 297 6.61 19.95 -7.41
CA PHE A 297 7.80 19.26 -6.93
C PHE A 297 8.07 19.65 -5.47
N PRO A 298 8.16 18.70 -4.54
CA PRO A 298 8.08 17.24 -4.70
C PRO A 298 6.68 16.66 -4.45
N ILE A 299 5.67 17.49 -4.15
CA ILE A 299 4.39 17.03 -3.54
C ILE A 299 3.59 16.10 -4.46
N LEU A 300 3.50 16.40 -5.77
CA LEU A 300 2.83 15.50 -6.72
C LEU A 300 3.42 14.10 -6.64
N PHE A 301 4.75 14.00 -6.63
CA PHE A 301 5.49 12.74 -6.66
C PHE A 301 5.23 11.89 -5.41
N VAL A 302 5.26 12.50 -4.22
CA VAL A 302 5.02 11.77 -2.97
C VAL A 302 3.53 11.52 -2.71
N THR A 303 2.63 12.31 -3.25
CA THR A 303 1.18 12.11 -3.15
C THR A 303 0.75 10.87 -3.94
N VAL A 304 1.29 10.69 -5.16
CA VAL A 304 1.09 9.46 -5.96
C VAL A 304 2.20 8.46 -5.62
N ALA A 305 2.26 8.01 -4.39
CA ALA A 305 3.29 7.06 -3.98
C ALA A 305 3.00 5.67 -4.57
N CYS A 306 2.00 4.96 -4.08
CA CYS A 306 1.78 3.54 -4.41
C CYS A 306 1.52 3.30 -5.90
N GLY A 307 0.68 4.11 -6.56
CA GLY A 307 0.38 3.96 -7.99
C GLY A 307 1.57 4.18 -8.93
N ALA A 308 2.67 4.74 -8.44
CA ALA A 308 3.89 4.98 -9.20
C ALA A 308 5.12 4.27 -8.60
N VAL A 309 5.41 4.48 -7.31
CA VAL A 309 6.59 3.90 -6.64
C VAL A 309 6.30 3.67 -5.17
N SER A 310 6.43 2.44 -4.68
CA SER A 310 6.18 2.10 -3.28
C SER A 310 7.27 1.20 -2.71
N GLY A 311 7.85 1.62 -1.60
CA GLY A 311 8.82 0.80 -0.86
C GLY A 311 8.16 -0.37 -0.13
N PHE A 312 6.90 -0.21 0.29
CA PHE A 312 6.13 -1.27 0.94
C PHE A 312 5.99 -2.52 0.06
N HIS A 313 5.82 -2.36 -1.26
CA HIS A 313 5.73 -3.48 -2.20
C HIS A 313 6.96 -4.38 -2.15
N SER A 314 8.13 -3.79 -1.98
CA SER A 314 9.38 -4.54 -1.86
C SER A 314 9.44 -5.41 -0.60
N LEU A 315 8.80 -4.98 0.49
CA LEU A 315 8.67 -5.79 1.71
C LEU A 315 7.74 -6.99 1.50
N VAL A 316 6.64 -6.81 0.75
CA VAL A 316 5.74 -7.90 0.36
C VAL A 316 6.45 -8.86 -0.58
N SER A 317 7.09 -8.35 -1.62
CA SER A 317 7.83 -9.13 -2.63
C SER A 317 8.91 -10.00 -2.00
N SER A 318 9.74 -9.44 -1.09
CA SER A 318 10.84 -10.17 -0.44
C SER A 318 10.42 -10.96 0.79
N GLY A 319 9.33 -10.59 1.45
CA GLY A 319 8.88 -11.23 2.70
C GLY A 319 7.95 -12.43 2.49
N THR A 320 7.15 -12.41 1.43
CA THR A 320 6.09 -13.39 1.20
C THR A 320 6.21 -14.06 -0.17
N SER A 321 6.15 -13.28 -1.25
CA SER A 321 6.08 -13.83 -2.62
C SER A 321 7.33 -14.61 -3.01
N SER A 322 8.50 -14.21 -2.52
CA SER A 322 9.77 -14.91 -2.76
C SER A 322 9.82 -16.31 -2.16
N LYS A 323 9.02 -16.58 -1.14
CA LYS A 323 8.92 -17.87 -0.46
C LYS A 323 7.84 -18.79 -1.05
N THR A 324 7.03 -18.27 -1.99
CA THR A 324 5.91 -19.00 -2.57
C THR A 324 6.02 -19.20 -4.06
N VAL A 325 6.83 -18.40 -4.77
CA VAL A 325 7.01 -18.53 -6.22
C VAL A 325 7.70 -19.85 -6.56
N GLU A 326 7.00 -20.72 -7.30
CA GLU A 326 7.48 -22.06 -7.64
C GLU A 326 8.56 -22.07 -8.72
N ASN A 327 8.49 -21.14 -9.68
CA ASN A 327 9.43 -21.07 -10.79
C ASN A 327 9.90 -19.63 -11.04
N GLU A 328 11.20 -19.45 -11.32
CA GLU A 328 11.77 -18.13 -11.59
C GLU A 328 11.13 -17.40 -12.78
N LYS A 329 10.60 -18.12 -13.78
CA LYS A 329 9.88 -17.51 -14.92
C LYS A 329 8.68 -16.67 -14.49
N ASP A 330 8.07 -17.01 -13.35
CA ASP A 330 6.89 -16.31 -12.83
C ASP A 330 7.25 -15.02 -12.07
N MET A 331 8.51 -14.82 -11.69
CA MET A 331 8.93 -13.64 -10.94
C MET A 331 8.64 -12.33 -11.68
N LEU A 332 8.81 -12.31 -13.01
CA LEU A 332 8.49 -11.11 -13.81
C LEU A 332 7.01 -10.77 -13.73
N LYS A 333 6.15 -11.78 -13.86
CA LYS A 333 4.70 -11.59 -13.75
C LYS A 333 4.31 -11.13 -12.35
N VAL A 334 4.86 -11.77 -11.32
CA VAL A 334 4.53 -11.49 -9.93
C VAL A 334 5.06 -10.12 -9.47
N GLY A 335 6.34 -9.80 -9.69
CA GLY A 335 6.92 -8.54 -9.24
C GLY A 335 6.56 -7.38 -10.18
N TYR A 336 7.03 -7.44 -11.42
CA TYR A 336 6.83 -6.35 -12.40
C TYR A 336 5.36 -6.22 -12.83
N GLY A 337 4.72 -7.35 -13.16
CA GLY A 337 3.34 -7.37 -13.67
C GLY A 337 2.31 -6.89 -12.68
N ALA A 338 2.44 -7.20 -11.39
CA ALA A 338 1.52 -6.74 -10.35
C ALA A 338 1.56 -5.21 -10.20
N MET A 339 2.77 -4.61 -10.23
CA MET A 339 2.91 -3.15 -10.18
C MET A 339 2.34 -2.45 -11.43
N ILE A 340 2.49 -3.06 -12.61
CA ILE A 340 1.88 -2.54 -13.85
C ILE A 340 0.36 -2.51 -13.73
N LEU A 341 -0.25 -3.55 -13.16
CA LEU A 341 -1.70 -3.59 -12.95
C LEU A 341 -2.15 -2.57 -11.89
N GLU A 342 -1.35 -2.34 -10.87
CA GLU A 342 -1.61 -1.31 -9.86
C GLU A 342 -1.51 0.11 -10.45
N SER A 343 -0.55 0.36 -11.33
CA SER A 343 -0.47 1.63 -12.07
C SER A 343 -1.70 1.84 -12.96
N LEU A 344 -2.23 0.78 -13.58
CA LEU A 344 -3.49 0.86 -14.32
C LEU A 344 -4.66 1.22 -13.40
N LEU A 345 -4.72 0.68 -12.19
CA LEU A 345 -5.74 1.05 -11.19
C LEU A 345 -5.64 2.54 -10.82
N ALA A 346 -4.44 3.10 -10.68
CA ALA A 346 -4.24 4.53 -10.42
C ALA A 346 -4.74 5.39 -11.60
N VAL A 347 -4.50 4.96 -12.84
CA VAL A 347 -5.04 5.63 -14.05
C VAL A 347 -6.57 5.55 -14.08
N LEU A 348 -7.15 4.39 -13.75
CA LEU A 348 -8.61 4.24 -13.66
C LEU A 348 -9.19 5.18 -12.59
N ALA A 349 -8.55 5.28 -11.43
CA ALA A 349 -8.98 6.17 -10.36
C ALA A 349 -8.94 7.65 -10.79
N LEU A 350 -7.89 8.05 -11.50
CA LEU A 350 -7.77 9.39 -12.08
C LEU A 350 -8.88 9.67 -13.10
N CYS A 351 -9.17 8.72 -13.99
CA CYS A 351 -10.21 8.84 -15.00
C CYS A 351 -11.62 8.88 -14.40
N VAL A 352 -11.89 8.08 -13.38
CA VAL A 352 -13.16 8.11 -12.64
C VAL A 352 -13.33 9.45 -11.92
N ALA A 353 -12.28 9.97 -11.27
CA ALA A 353 -12.33 11.29 -10.64
C ALA A 353 -12.55 12.41 -11.67
N GLY A 354 -11.91 12.29 -12.85
CA GLY A 354 -12.10 13.24 -13.95
C GLY A 354 -13.51 13.19 -14.55
N ALA A 355 -14.13 12.02 -14.61
CA ALA A 355 -15.51 11.86 -15.03
C ALA A 355 -16.51 12.40 -13.99
N ALA A 356 -16.17 12.29 -12.71
CA ALA A 356 -17.01 12.78 -11.60
C ALA A 356 -16.88 14.27 -11.33
N ALA A 357 -15.85 14.94 -11.89
CA ALA A 357 -15.67 16.38 -11.76
C ALA A 357 -16.76 17.15 -12.52
N ALA A 358 -17.11 18.35 -12.03
CA ALA A 358 -18.08 19.22 -12.68
C ALA A 358 -17.56 19.72 -14.04
N ALA A 359 -18.45 20.18 -14.90
CA ALA A 359 -18.10 20.65 -16.26
C ALA A 359 -17.16 21.87 -16.26
N ASP A 360 -17.13 22.65 -15.17
CA ASP A 360 -16.23 23.78 -14.96
C ASP A 360 -14.83 23.38 -14.48
N GLY A 361 -14.57 22.08 -14.31
CA GLY A 361 -13.31 21.54 -13.82
C GLY A 361 -13.22 21.42 -12.29
N THR A 362 -14.27 21.75 -11.55
CA THR A 362 -14.29 21.63 -10.10
C THR A 362 -14.26 20.15 -9.70
N PRO A 363 -13.30 19.71 -8.86
CA PRO A 363 -13.25 18.33 -8.39
C PRO A 363 -14.50 17.94 -7.60
N ALA A 364 -14.93 16.70 -7.72
CA ALA A 364 -16.05 16.16 -6.97
C ALA A 364 -15.78 16.24 -5.45
N ALA A 365 -16.81 16.56 -4.67
CA ALA A 365 -16.73 16.65 -3.22
C ALA A 365 -16.65 15.26 -2.57
N GLY A 366 -15.90 15.14 -1.47
CA GLY A 366 -15.76 13.93 -0.66
C GLY A 366 -14.32 13.43 -0.58
N THR A 367 -14.15 12.34 0.16
CA THR A 367 -12.85 11.65 0.22
C THR A 367 -12.55 10.96 -1.10
N PRO A 368 -11.26 10.70 -1.42
CA PRO A 368 -10.90 9.96 -2.63
C PRO A 368 -11.64 8.61 -2.77
N PHE A 369 -11.84 7.90 -1.67
CA PHE A 369 -12.60 6.65 -1.66
C PHE A 369 -14.08 6.86 -2.04
N GLN A 370 -14.71 7.89 -1.51
CA GLN A 370 -16.10 8.23 -1.84
C GLN A 370 -16.25 8.65 -3.31
N ILE A 371 -15.30 9.44 -3.83
CA ILE A 371 -15.29 9.87 -5.24
C ILE A 371 -15.19 8.65 -6.16
N PHE A 372 -14.22 7.77 -5.91
CA PHE A 372 -14.01 6.57 -6.71
C PHE A 372 -15.19 5.60 -6.61
N SER A 373 -15.67 5.33 -5.39
CA SER A 373 -16.81 4.43 -5.16
C SER A 373 -18.08 4.91 -5.87
N ARG A 374 -18.42 6.19 -5.73
CA ARG A 374 -19.61 6.76 -6.38
C ARG A 374 -19.48 6.78 -7.90
N GLY A 375 -18.30 7.12 -8.41
CA GLY A 375 -18.07 7.15 -9.85
C GLY A 375 -18.24 5.77 -10.50
N VAL A 376 -17.61 4.74 -9.93
CA VAL A 376 -17.76 3.36 -10.46
C VAL A 376 -19.15 2.78 -10.18
N ALA A 377 -19.75 3.07 -9.02
CA ALA A 377 -21.13 2.67 -8.75
C ALA A 377 -22.13 3.25 -9.77
N GLY A 378 -21.89 4.49 -10.23
CA GLY A 378 -22.65 5.09 -11.32
C GLY A 378 -22.58 4.28 -12.64
N PHE A 379 -21.42 3.69 -12.93
CA PHE A 379 -21.29 2.80 -14.10
C PHE A 379 -22.10 1.50 -13.90
N PHE A 380 -22.07 0.90 -12.71
CA PHE A 380 -22.89 -0.30 -12.44
C PHE A 380 -24.39 -0.05 -12.60
N GLN A 381 -24.86 1.16 -12.25
CA GLN A 381 -26.26 1.56 -12.46
C GLN A 381 -26.67 1.56 -13.94
N MET A 382 -25.75 1.89 -14.84
CA MET A 382 -26.01 1.82 -16.30
C MET A 382 -26.26 0.38 -16.77
N PHE A 383 -25.80 -0.61 -16.01
CA PHE A 383 -26.07 -2.03 -16.25
C PHE A 383 -27.30 -2.57 -15.50
N GLY A 384 -28.11 -1.68 -14.92
CA GLY A 384 -29.30 -2.04 -14.19
C GLY A 384 -29.07 -2.51 -12.74
N VAL A 385 -27.87 -2.36 -12.19
CA VAL A 385 -27.61 -2.67 -10.77
C VAL A 385 -28.23 -1.57 -9.90
N PRO A 386 -29.05 -1.93 -8.87
CA PRO A 386 -29.64 -0.93 -7.99
C PRO A 386 -28.56 -0.04 -7.31
N THR A 387 -28.82 1.27 -7.23
CA THR A 387 -27.89 2.27 -6.67
C THR A 387 -27.33 1.86 -5.31
N TYR A 388 -28.20 1.40 -4.40
CA TYR A 388 -27.78 0.96 -3.08
C TYR A 388 -26.77 -0.20 -3.13
N ALA A 389 -27.09 -1.24 -3.91
CA ALA A 389 -26.21 -2.40 -4.06
C ALA A 389 -24.86 -2.04 -4.69
N ALA A 390 -24.88 -1.25 -5.76
CA ALA A 390 -23.68 -0.78 -6.45
C ALA A 390 -22.78 0.05 -5.52
N THR A 391 -23.37 0.96 -4.74
CA THR A 391 -22.62 1.82 -3.82
C THR A 391 -22.06 1.03 -2.65
N VAL A 392 -22.83 0.12 -2.03
CA VAL A 392 -22.34 -0.76 -0.95
C VAL A 392 -21.19 -1.65 -1.47
N PHE A 393 -21.33 -2.25 -2.65
CA PHE A 393 -20.28 -3.06 -3.27
C PHE A 393 -19.01 -2.25 -3.45
N MET A 394 -19.09 -1.08 -4.06
CA MET A 394 -17.92 -0.24 -4.32
C MET A 394 -17.28 0.30 -3.05
N THR A 395 -18.08 0.73 -2.07
CA THR A 395 -17.57 1.18 -0.75
C THR A 395 -16.82 0.04 -0.04
N MET A 396 -17.36 -1.18 -0.11
CA MET A 396 -16.67 -2.36 0.42
C MET A 396 -15.36 -2.66 -0.34
N CYS A 397 -15.36 -2.57 -1.68
CA CYS A 397 -14.14 -2.81 -2.47
C CYS A 397 -13.01 -1.85 -2.10
N VAL A 398 -13.28 -0.54 -2.03
CA VAL A 398 -12.24 0.44 -1.67
C VAL A 398 -11.79 0.32 -0.22
N SER A 399 -12.70 -0.02 0.70
CA SER A 399 -12.33 -0.30 2.09
C SER A 399 -11.49 -1.57 2.21
N ALA A 400 -11.78 -2.59 1.40
CA ALA A 400 -11.01 -3.82 1.34
C ALA A 400 -9.58 -3.58 0.84
N LEU A 401 -9.34 -2.63 -0.10
CA LEU A 401 -7.99 -2.21 -0.50
C LEU A 401 -7.17 -1.74 0.71
N ALA A 402 -7.74 -0.87 1.54
CA ALA A 402 -7.05 -0.39 2.74
C ALA A 402 -6.87 -1.49 3.80
N LEU A 403 -7.92 -2.29 4.08
CA LEU A 403 -7.88 -3.34 5.09
C LEU A 403 -6.89 -4.46 4.75
N THR A 404 -6.78 -4.85 3.47
CA THR A 404 -5.83 -5.88 3.02
C THR A 404 -4.39 -5.42 3.22
N SER A 405 -4.11 -4.15 2.96
CA SER A 405 -2.80 -3.55 3.24
C SER A 405 -2.53 -3.43 4.74
N LEU A 406 -3.54 -3.05 5.54
CA LEU A 406 -3.41 -2.99 7.01
C LEU A 406 -3.02 -4.33 7.62
N ASP A 407 -3.60 -5.44 7.15
CA ASP A 407 -3.25 -6.79 7.62
C ASP A 407 -1.78 -7.12 7.37
N ALA A 408 -1.30 -6.80 6.17
CA ALA A 408 0.10 -7.01 5.80
C ALA A 408 1.04 -6.11 6.60
N VAL A 409 0.70 -4.82 6.71
CA VAL A 409 1.51 -3.82 7.40
C VAL A 409 1.61 -4.11 8.90
N ALA A 410 0.52 -4.46 9.57
CA ALA A 410 0.53 -4.77 11.00
C ALA A 410 1.43 -5.97 11.31
N ARG A 411 1.39 -6.98 10.45
CA ARG A 411 2.27 -8.16 10.56
C ARG A 411 3.74 -7.80 10.30
N ILE A 412 4.03 -7.01 9.27
CA ILE A 412 5.38 -6.55 8.95
C ILE A 412 5.91 -5.66 10.09
N ALA A 413 5.09 -4.76 10.62
CA ALA A 413 5.46 -3.89 11.75
C ALA A 413 5.86 -4.71 12.97
N ARG A 414 5.02 -5.67 13.36
CA ARG A 414 5.33 -6.59 14.47
C ARG A 414 6.64 -7.35 14.21
N MET A 415 6.80 -7.93 13.02
CA MET A 415 8.00 -8.71 12.70
C MET A 415 9.25 -7.82 12.69
N SER A 416 9.19 -6.62 12.10
CA SER A 416 10.32 -5.68 12.10
C SER A 416 10.71 -5.25 13.51
N PHE A 417 9.72 -5.04 14.39
CA PHE A 417 9.98 -4.74 15.80
C PHE A 417 10.62 -5.92 16.53
N GLN A 418 10.11 -7.13 16.34
CA GLN A 418 10.67 -8.34 16.95
C GLN A 418 12.11 -8.59 16.47
N GLU A 419 12.37 -8.49 15.16
CA GLU A 419 13.69 -8.67 14.59
C GLU A 419 14.70 -7.61 15.06
N LEU A 420 14.27 -6.40 15.40
CA LEU A 420 15.14 -5.34 15.92
C LEU A 420 15.76 -5.73 17.27
N PHE A 421 15.00 -6.45 18.12
CA PHE A 421 15.41 -6.85 19.46
C PHE A 421 15.83 -8.32 19.57
N SER A 422 15.63 -9.12 18.50
CA SER A 422 16.01 -10.53 18.48
C SER A 422 17.52 -10.73 18.52
N VAL A 423 17.93 -11.83 19.13
CA VAL A 423 19.31 -12.34 19.18
C VAL A 423 19.33 -13.79 18.69
N ASP A 424 20.49 -14.29 18.28
CA ASP A 424 20.64 -15.63 17.73
C ASP A 424 20.18 -16.73 18.70
N ASP A 425 20.43 -16.53 20.01
CA ASP A 425 19.96 -17.43 21.07
C ASP A 425 18.89 -16.76 21.94
N MET A 426 17.64 -16.86 21.51
CA MET A 426 16.49 -16.32 22.27
C MET A 426 16.17 -17.14 23.52
N ALA A 427 16.64 -18.39 23.66
CA ALA A 427 16.40 -19.20 24.85
C ALA A 427 17.11 -18.63 26.09
N HIS A 428 18.32 -18.13 25.89
CA HIS A 428 19.17 -17.51 26.93
C HIS A 428 19.11 -15.97 26.91
N ALA A 429 18.23 -15.36 26.10
CA ALA A 429 18.08 -13.91 26.03
C ALA A 429 17.53 -13.33 27.35
N GLU A 430 17.89 -12.07 27.62
CA GLU A 430 17.41 -11.29 28.75
C GLU A 430 15.87 -11.19 28.77
N PRO A 431 15.23 -11.17 29.96
CA PRO A 431 13.76 -11.18 30.08
C PRO A 431 13.06 -10.05 29.29
N TRP A 432 13.64 -8.85 29.27
CA TRP A 432 13.08 -7.72 28.53
C TRP A 432 13.09 -7.95 27.03
N ARG A 433 14.10 -8.63 26.47
CA ARG A 433 14.14 -9.00 25.03
C ARG A 433 13.06 -10.03 24.70
N LYS A 434 12.88 -11.03 25.57
CA LYS A 434 11.79 -12.03 25.43
C LYS A 434 10.42 -11.35 25.43
N LEU A 435 10.22 -10.33 26.30
CA LEU A 435 8.99 -9.56 26.31
C LEU A 435 8.79 -8.77 25.01
N LEU A 436 9.79 -8.02 24.55
CA LEU A 436 9.70 -7.24 23.30
C LEU A 436 9.52 -8.12 22.07
N CYS A 437 10.10 -9.32 22.06
CA CYS A 437 9.94 -10.30 20.96
C CYS A 437 8.65 -11.12 21.07
N ASN A 438 7.87 -10.98 22.17
CA ASN A 438 6.58 -11.66 22.29
C ASN A 438 5.59 -11.13 21.25
N THR A 439 4.92 -12.05 20.55
CA THR A 439 3.99 -11.72 19.45
C THR A 439 2.84 -10.80 19.91
N TYR A 440 2.27 -11.09 21.07
CA TYR A 440 1.14 -10.30 21.59
C TYR A 440 1.59 -8.91 22.04
N PHE A 441 2.67 -8.85 22.82
CA PHE A 441 3.20 -7.59 23.32
C PHE A 441 3.62 -6.64 22.18
N SER A 442 4.42 -7.13 21.24
CA SER A 442 4.89 -6.34 20.09
C SER A 442 3.73 -5.86 19.19
N THR A 443 2.68 -6.68 19.04
CA THR A 443 1.47 -6.29 18.30
C THR A 443 0.71 -5.19 19.04
N VAL A 444 0.41 -5.38 20.34
CA VAL A 444 -0.32 -4.38 21.14
C VAL A 444 0.42 -3.05 21.15
N LEU A 445 1.72 -3.06 21.43
CA LEU A 445 2.55 -1.85 21.45
C LEU A 445 2.48 -1.11 20.10
N THR A 446 2.65 -1.83 18.99
CA THR A 446 2.57 -1.27 17.64
C THR A 446 1.19 -0.67 17.35
N LEU A 447 0.12 -1.37 17.72
CA LEU A 447 -1.25 -0.90 17.47
C LEU A 447 -1.63 0.28 18.35
N VAL A 448 -1.20 0.32 19.61
CA VAL A 448 -1.43 1.48 20.51
C VAL A 448 -0.75 2.73 19.96
N LEU A 449 0.51 2.62 19.53
CA LEU A 449 1.22 3.74 18.90
C LEU A 449 0.58 4.15 17.58
N GLY A 450 0.17 3.18 16.75
CA GLY A 450 -0.59 3.42 15.54
C GLY A 450 -1.91 4.16 15.81
N TYR A 451 -2.67 3.75 16.84
CA TYR A 451 -3.90 4.42 17.25
C TYR A 451 -3.68 5.87 17.67
N VAL A 452 -2.64 6.13 18.47
CA VAL A 452 -2.29 7.52 18.86
C VAL A 452 -2.02 8.37 17.61
N LEU A 453 -1.35 7.83 16.61
CA LEU A 453 -1.10 8.53 15.35
C LEU A 453 -2.37 8.76 14.52
N THR A 454 -3.42 7.93 14.62
CA THR A 454 -4.68 8.17 13.89
C THR A 454 -5.36 9.48 14.31
N GLN A 455 -5.10 9.96 15.53
CA GLN A 455 -5.66 11.22 16.03
C GLN A 455 -5.21 12.44 15.23
N ILE A 456 -4.13 12.31 14.44
CA ILE A 456 -3.64 13.36 13.54
C ILE A 456 -4.56 13.51 12.30
N GLY A 457 -5.27 12.45 11.92
CA GLY A 457 -6.10 12.35 10.73
C GLY A 457 -5.31 12.01 9.46
N TYR A 458 -5.90 11.19 8.58
CA TYR A 458 -5.20 10.65 7.40
C TYR A 458 -4.71 11.74 6.44
N SER A 459 -5.49 12.81 6.24
CA SER A 459 -5.13 13.89 5.32
C SER A 459 -3.84 14.63 5.73
N ASN A 460 -3.63 14.76 7.03
CA ASN A 460 -2.42 15.38 7.58
C ASN A 460 -1.22 14.44 7.55
N ILE A 461 -1.44 13.13 7.72
CA ILE A 461 -0.39 12.10 7.69
C ILE A 461 0.02 11.75 6.26
N TRP A 462 -0.86 11.89 5.26
CA TRP A 462 -0.65 11.41 3.90
C TRP A 462 0.66 11.87 3.25
N PRO A 463 1.07 13.16 3.33
CA PRO A 463 2.35 13.58 2.76
C PRO A 463 3.56 12.92 3.43
N LEU A 464 3.49 12.69 4.75
CA LEU A 464 4.54 11.99 5.49
C LEU A 464 4.59 10.50 5.11
N PHE A 465 3.41 9.86 4.99
CA PHE A 465 3.27 8.49 4.48
C PHE A 465 3.89 8.33 3.10
N GLY A 466 3.53 9.19 2.14
CA GLY A 466 4.05 9.13 0.78
C GLY A 466 5.57 9.30 0.72
N SER A 467 6.10 10.28 1.46
CA SER A 467 7.54 10.54 1.53
C SER A 467 8.31 9.37 2.14
N ALA A 468 7.82 8.81 3.24
CA ALA A 468 8.43 7.66 3.90
C ALA A 468 8.38 6.40 3.03
N ASN A 469 7.25 6.16 2.36
CA ASN A 469 7.06 5.02 1.46
C ASN A 469 8.03 5.06 0.27
N GLN A 470 8.20 6.22 -0.32
CA GLN A 470 9.14 6.39 -1.45
C GLN A 470 10.60 6.39 -0.99
N LEU A 471 10.91 6.93 0.20
CA LEU A 471 12.26 6.80 0.76
C LEU A 471 12.61 5.33 1.01
N LEU A 472 11.66 4.53 1.50
CA LEU A 472 11.83 3.08 1.63
C LEU A 472 12.17 2.43 0.28
N SER A 473 11.52 2.82 -0.82
CA SER A 473 11.85 2.36 -2.17
C SER A 473 13.29 2.74 -2.57
N ALA A 474 13.73 3.96 -2.26
CA ALA A 474 15.11 4.38 -2.52
C ALA A 474 16.14 3.55 -1.72
N LEU A 475 15.83 3.21 -0.45
CA LEU A 475 16.67 2.34 0.38
C LEU A 475 16.75 0.91 -0.18
N VAL A 476 15.68 0.41 -0.75
CA VAL A 476 15.67 -0.88 -1.47
C VAL A 476 16.49 -0.79 -2.75
N LEU A 477 16.30 0.24 -3.57
CA LEU A 477 17.04 0.43 -4.82
C LEU A 477 18.55 0.47 -4.59
N ILE A 478 19.02 1.18 -3.55
CA ILE A 478 20.47 1.21 -3.28
C ILE A 478 20.99 -0.16 -2.83
N THR A 479 20.19 -0.92 -2.06
CA THR A 479 20.54 -2.31 -1.69
C THR A 479 20.63 -3.20 -2.91
N LEU A 480 19.68 -3.07 -3.85
CA LEU A 480 19.72 -3.78 -5.14
C LEU A 480 20.93 -3.39 -5.99
N CYS A 481 21.35 -2.12 -5.97
CA CYS A 481 22.58 -1.69 -6.64
C CYS A 481 23.81 -2.43 -6.10
N VAL A 482 23.92 -2.58 -4.77
CA VAL A 482 25.02 -3.33 -4.14
C VAL A 482 24.94 -4.81 -4.49
N PHE A 483 23.76 -5.42 -4.35
CA PHE A 483 23.54 -6.83 -4.70
C PHE A 483 23.92 -7.15 -6.14
N LEU A 484 23.42 -6.39 -7.11
CA LEU A 484 23.71 -6.61 -8.52
C LEU A 484 25.19 -6.40 -8.85
N LYS A 485 25.86 -5.43 -8.20
CA LYS A 485 27.30 -5.22 -8.35
C LYS A 485 28.10 -6.41 -7.86
N VAL A 486 27.81 -6.90 -6.64
CA VAL A 486 28.49 -8.05 -6.03
C VAL A 486 28.31 -9.31 -6.88
N THR A 487 27.09 -9.53 -7.41
CA THR A 487 26.77 -10.69 -8.26
C THR A 487 27.18 -10.51 -9.73
N GLY A 488 27.87 -9.42 -10.09
CA GLY A 488 28.35 -9.15 -11.44
C GLY A 488 27.27 -8.91 -12.48
N ARG A 489 26.08 -8.49 -12.04
CA ARG A 489 24.94 -8.15 -12.91
C ARG A 489 24.87 -6.65 -13.15
N SER A 490 24.31 -6.26 -14.31
CA SER A 490 24.16 -4.84 -14.64
C SER A 490 23.19 -4.14 -13.70
N ASN A 491 23.61 -3.03 -13.10
CA ASN A 491 22.81 -2.21 -12.17
C ASN A 491 22.62 -0.77 -12.66
N LYS A 492 23.14 -0.42 -13.86
CA LYS A 492 23.12 0.97 -14.37
C LYS A 492 21.71 1.56 -14.46
N MET A 493 20.71 0.73 -14.77
CA MET A 493 19.30 1.13 -14.89
C MET A 493 18.67 1.55 -13.56
N LEU A 494 19.29 1.20 -12.42
CA LEU A 494 18.76 1.56 -11.11
C LEU A 494 19.19 2.96 -10.63
N PHE A 495 20.25 3.54 -11.19
CA PHE A 495 20.77 4.84 -10.74
C PHE A 495 19.83 6.01 -11.01
N PRO A 496 19.23 6.17 -12.22
CA PRO A 496 18.30 7.28 -12.44
C PRO A 496 17.11 7.24 -11.48
N PRO A 497 16.37 6.11 -11.30
CA PRO A 497 15.34 6.01 -10.29
C PRO A 497 15.82 6.33 -8.88
N LEU A 498 16.97 5.78 -8.48
CA LEU A 498 17.52 5.99 -7.14
C LEU A 498 17.80 7.47 -6.86
N ILE A 499 18.48 8.17 -7.77
CA ILE A 499 18.83 9.58 -7.58
C ILE A 499 17.56 10.44 -7.51
N ILE A 500 16.62 10.23 -8.45
CA ILE A 500 15.37 10.98 -8.48
C ILE A 500 14.58 10.75 -7.20
N MET A 501 14.46 9.48 -6.75
CA MET A 501 13.73 9.16 -5.53
C MET A 501 14.35 9.77 -4.29
N LEU A 502 15.68 9.79 -4.16
CA LEU A 502 16.36 10.45 -3.04
C LEU A 502 16.09 11.97 -3.07
N CYS A 503 16.21 12.61 -4.23
CA CYS A 503 15.92 14.04 -4.37
C CYS A 503 14.47 14.37 -3.99
N VAL A 504 13.49 13.63 -4.53
CA VAL A 504 12.07 13.84 -4.26
C VAL A 504 11.77 13.65 -2.77
N THR A 505 12.21 12.54 -2.18
CA THR A 505 11.81 12.17 -0.82
C THR A 505 12.45 13.03 0.25
N PHE A 506 13.75 13.34 0.14
CA PHE A 506 14.40 14.23 1.10
C PHE A 506 13.86 15.67 0.99
N THR A 507 13.61 16.16 -0.23
CA THR A 507 12.99 17.49 -0.40
C THR A 507 11.60 17.53 0.22
N ALA A 508 10.78 16.51 0.01
CA ALA A 508 9.44 16.41 0.59
C ALA A 508 9.47 16.36 2.12
N LEU A 509 10.35 15.56 2.70
CA LEU A 509 10.51 15.45 4.16
C LEU A 509 10.98 16.77 4.77
N VAL A 510 11.93 17.47 4.14
CA VAL A 510 12.41 18.76 4.62
C VAL A 510 11.31 19.83 4.51
N GLN A 511 10.58 19.89 3.39
CA GLN A 511 9.44 20.82 3.25
C GLN A 511 8.37 20.53 4.29
N ARG A 512 8.05 19.25 4.55
CA ARG A 512 7.08 18.88 5.58
C ARG A 512 7.55 19.27 6.98
N LEU A 513 8.83 19.05 7.29
CA LEU A 513 9.45 19.47 8.54
C LEU A 513 9.31 20.99 8.74
N MET A 514 9.66 21.78 7.73
CA MET A 514 9.51 23.25 7.79
C MET A 514 8.04 23.67 7.98
N ALA A 515 7.10 23.00 7.32
CA ALA A 515 5.67 23.29 7.47
C ALA A 515 5.19 23.00 8.90
N MET A 516 5.61 21.89 9.51
CA MET A 516 5.27 21.54 10.89
C MET A 516 5.86 22.52 11.91
N VAL A 517 7.13 22.94 11.71
CA VAL A 517 7.77 23.97 12.57
C VAL A 517 7.00 25.28 12.49
N ARG A 518 6.65 25.74 11.28
CA ARG A 518 5.83 26.94 11.10
C ARG A 518 4.45 26.84 11.74
N ALA A 519 3.79 25.67 11.62
CA ALA A 519 2.49 25.44 12.24
C ALA A 519 2.57 25.53 13.77
N ILE A 520 3.62 24.97 14.39
CA ILE A 520 3.85 25.05 15.83
C ILE A 520 4.17 26.50 16.25
N GLN A 521 5.01 27.22 15.51
CA GLN A 521 5.34 28.62 15.79
C GLN A 521 4.11 29.53 15.68
N ASN A 522 3.29 29.34 14.66
CA ASN A 522 2.07 30.12 14.48
C ASN A 522 1.03 29.82 15.55
N ALA A 523 0.90 28.55 15.98
CA ALA A 523 0.03 28.16 17.08
C ALA A 523 0.47 28.83 18.39
N ALA A 524 1.78 28.98 18.59
CA ALA A 524 2.35 29.68 19.75
C ALA A 524 2.06 31.21 19.74
N ALA A 525 1.83 31.79 18.58
CA ALA A 525 1.57 33.23 18.43
C ALA A 525 0.07 33.60 18.46
N VAL A 526 -0.84 32.63 18.31
CA VAL A 526 -2.30 32.86 18.26
C VAL A 526 -2.91 32.75 19.67
N THR A 527 -3.58 33.82 20.11
CA THR A 527 -4.46 33.78 21.28
C THR A 527 -5.73 33.00 20.92
N ILE A 528 -5.88 31.77 21.42
CA ILE A 528 -7.01 30.90 21.07
C ILE A 528 -8.23 31.32 21.90
N PRO A 529 -9.39 31.66 21.28
CA PRO A 529 -10.63 31.90 21.99
C PRO A 529 -11.08 30.64 22.76
N ALA A 530 -11.71 30.83 23.90
CA ALA A 530 -12.21 29.72 24.71
C ALA A 530 -13.23 28.89 23.92
N GLY A 531 -12.90 27.62 23.64
CA GLY A 531 -13.77 26.65 22.94
C GLY A 531 -13.22 26.12 21.61
N GLU A 532 -12.10 26.65 21.09
CA GLU A 532 -11.45 26.15 19.88
C GLU A 532 -10.23 25.25 20.18
N THR A 533 -9.67 24.63 19.13
CA THR A 533 -8.61 23.62 19.20
C THR A 533 -7.48 24.01 20.15
N THR A 534 -7.33 23.29 21.25
CA THR A 534 -6.36 23.60 22.30
C THR A 534 -4.93 23.52 21.76
N TRP A 535 -4.04 24.35 22.28
CA TRP A 535 -2.58 24.29 22.07
C TRP A 535 -2.03 22.86 22.09
N GLY A 536 -2.52 22.03 23.04
CA GLY A 536 -2.14 20.64 23.14
C GLY A 536 -2.42 19.82 21.89
N ALA A 537 -3.57 20.03 21.22
CA ALA A 537 -3.91 19.31 19.99
C ALA A 537 -2.97 19.67 18.84
N VAL A 538 -2.63 20.97 18.69
CA VAL A 538 -1.68 21.41 17.64
C VAL A 538 -0.28 20.89 17.89
N PHE A 539 0.19 20.92 19.14
CA PHE A 539 1.50 20.39 19.51
C PHE A 539 1.56 18.86 19.38
N VAL A 540 0.54 18.14 19.78
CA VAL A 540 0.48 16.68 19.63
C VAL A 540 0.46 16.31 18.13
N ALA A 541 -0.41 16.93 17.34
CA ALA A 541 -0.51 16.61 15.92
C ALA A 541 0.77 16.94 15.15
N ASN A 542 1.29 18.16 15.29
CA ASN A 542 2.47 18.58 14.53
C ASN A 542 3.79 18.14 15.17
N GLY A 543 3.89 18.14 16.50
CA GLY A 543 5.10 17.73 17.23
C GLY A 543 5.41 16.25 17.04
N LEU A 544 4.41 15.38 17.09
CA LEU A 544 4.58 13.95 16.87
C LEU A 544 5.02 13.64 15.44
N GLN A 545 4.40 14.29 14.44
CA GLN A 545 4.83 14.19 13.05
C GLN A 545 6.26 14.72 12.84
N LEU A 546 6.61 15.83 13.52
CA LEU A 546 7.95 16.42 13.46
C LEU A 546 9.02 15.43 13.94
N ILE A 547 8.79 14.79 15.09
CA ILE A 547 9.71 13.78 15.64
C ILE A 547 9.89 12.64 14.64
N ILE A 548 8.80 12.11 14.09
CA ILE A 548 8.86 11.02 13.13
C ILE A 548 9.58 11.45 11.85
N ALA A 549 9.30 12.64 11.32
CA ALA A 549 9.97 13.15 10.13
C ALA A 549 11.48 13.30 10.33
N VAL A 550 11.91 13.83 11.47
CA VAL A 550 13.35 13.93 11.82
C VAL A 550 13.98 12.55 11.89
N LEU A 551 13.34 11.60 12.58
CA LEU A 551 13.84 10.23 12.68
C LEU A 551 13.97 9.57 11.30
N LEU A 552 12.98 9.72 10.43
CA LEU A 552 13.01 9.18 9.07
C LEU A 552 14.14 9.80 8.22
N ILE A 553 14.37 11.12 8.33
CA ILE A 553 15.48 11.81 7.64
C ILE A 553 16.82 11.27 8.13
N VAL A 554 17.03 11.21 9.44
CA VAL A 554 18.29 10.76 10.02
C VAL A 554 18.56 9.29 9.70
N LEU A 555 17.58 8.43 9.89
CA LEU A 555 17.69 7.00 9.57
C LEU A 555 17.94 6.79 8.07
N GLY A 556 17.13 7.43 7.21
CA GLY A 556 17.27 7.34 5.76
C GLY A 556 18.65 7.81 5.28
N ALA A 557 19.10 8.98 5.72
CA ALA A 557 20.41 9.52 5.36
C ALA A 557 21.55 8.60 5.84
N THR A 558 21.48 8.08 7.04
CA THR A 558 22.50 7.16 7.58
C THR A 558 22.55 5.85 6.80
N ILE A 559 21.38 5.28 6.45
CA ILE A 559 21.31 4.06 5.62
C ILE A 559 21.88 4.33 4.24
N VAL A 560 21.54 5.45 3.60
CA VAL A 560 22.06 5.84 2.27
C VAL A 560 23.58 5.96 2.31
N VAL A 561 24.14 6.68 3.29
CA VAL A 561 25.60 6.84 3.43
C VAL A 561 26.29 5.50 3.62
N ASN A 562 25.79 4.64 4.51
CA ASN A 562 26.34 3.31 4.74
C ASN A 562 26.26 2.43 3.49
N SER A 563 25.13 2.48 2.78
CA SER A 563 24.93 1.71 1.55
C SER A 563 25.86 2.18 0.43
N MET A 564 26.06 3.50 0.29
CA MET A 564 27.02 4.06 -0.69
C MET A 564 28.45 3.66 -0.38
N ARG A 565 28.84 3.69 0.91
CA ARG A 565 30.17 3.18 1.34
C ARG A 565 30.33 1.70 0.97
N SER A 566 29.34 0.88 1.27
CA SER A 566 29.33 -0.55 0.91
C SER A 566 29.36 -0.75 -0.60
N TYR A 567 28.65 0.09 -1.37
CA TYR A 567 28.68 0.05 -2.83
C TYR A 567 30.09 0.34 -3.38
N VAL A 568 30.76 1.38 -2.87
CA VAL A 568 32.13 1.73 -3.30
C VAL A 568 33.11 0.64 -2.91
N ALA A 569 33.02 0.11 -1.70
CA ALA A 569 33.93 -0.93 -1.17
C ALA A 569 33.69 -2.30 -1.79
N SER A 570 32.49 -2.60 -2.33
CA SER A 570 32.17 -3.91 -2.88
C SER A 570 32.95 -4.21 -4.15
N LYS A 571 33.64 -5.38 -4.17
CA LYS A 571 34.26 -5.95 -5.35
C LYS A 571 33.31 -6.98 -5.97
N HIS A 572 33.52 -7.24 -7.26
CA HIS A 572 32.83 -8.34 -7.94
C HIS A 572 33.28 -9.68 -7.35
N ASN A 573 32.33 -10.48 -6.85
CA ASN A 573 32.61 -11.83 -6.36
C ASN A 573 32.01 -12.85 -7.34
N SER A 574 32.89 -13.61 -8.02
CA SER A 574 32.49 -14.61 -9.01
C SER A 574 31.75 -15.81 -8.40
N GLU A 575 31.96 -16.10 -7.12
CA GLU A 575 31.29 -17.18 -6.40
C GLU A 575 29.81 -16.84 -6.03
N ALA A 576 29.45 -15.56 -6.01
CA ALA A 576 28.08 -15.12 -5.71
C ALA A 576 27.14 -15.20 -6.93
N LYS A 577 27.58 -15.74 -8.07
CA LYS A 577 26.75 -15.96 -9.27
C LYS A 577 25.90 -17.22 -9.22
N ALA A 578 26.20 -18.14 -8.33
CA ALA A 578 25.53 -19.45 -8.22
C ALA A 578 24.16 -19.38 -7.52
#